data_6ed0afbd9a9b13e9edcbd1f578b561ba
#
_entry.id   6ed0afbd9a9b13e9edcbd1f578b561ba
#
_cell.length_a   1.000
_cell.length_b   1.000
_cell.length_c   1.000
_cell.angle_alpha   90.00
_cell.angle_beta   90.00
_cell.angle_gamma   90.00
#
_symmetry.space_group_name_H-M   'P 1'
#
loop_
_entity.id
_entity.type
_entity.pdbx_description
1 polymer ?
#
loop_
_entity_poly.entity_id
_entity_poly.type
_entity_poly.pdbx_seq_one_letter_code
_entity_poly.pdbx_strand_id
1 'polypeptide(L)'
;SRKPDLQTTLGVRRLEAIDDQALVLSFSLPLGMSARSSSAIAKQQAEGERVEAQRSVTALDAYQSLFGRYQSLQRARHEFETMRERMIPIAEKALASTEAGYEEARFSFLQVAQARTVLLGLQRDVIDAATRYHRLLADIERATAVSGDLNP
;
A
#
# COMPACT_ATOMS: atom_id res chain seq x y z
N SER A 1 22.56 22.66 -25.87
CA SER A 1 23.08 24.06 -25.90
C SER A 1 22.19 24.87 -26.80
N ARG A 2 21.26 25.64 -26.25
CA ARG A 2 20.50 26.64 -27.03
C ARG A 2 21.34 27.90 -27.13
N LYS A 3 21.73 28.23 -28.38
CA LYS A 3 22.39 29.49 -28.69
C LYS A 3 21.37 30.63 -28.48
N PRO A 4 21.80 31.79 -27.94
CA PRO A 4 20.91 32.94 -27.84
C PRO A 4 20.54 33.44 -29.25
N ASP A 5 19.24 33.60 -29.50
CA ASP A 5 18.75 34.17 -30.74
C ASP A 5 19.02 35.67 -30.75
N LEU A 6 19.90 36.08 -31.69
CA LEU A 6 20.23 37.48 -31.94
C LEU A 6 19.14 38.05 -32.89
N GLN A 7 18.30 38.95 -32.41
CA GLN A 7 17.36 39.68 -33.26
C GLN A 7 17.99 40.98 -33.72
N THR A 8 18.23 41.07 -35.04
CA THR A 8 18.73 42.27 -35.68
C THR A 8 17.60 42.89 -36.53
N THR A 9 17.18 44.05 -36.21
CA THR A 9 16.16 44.79 -37.01
C THR A 9 16.81 46.00 -37.67
N LEU A 10 16.74 46.06 -38.99
CA LEU A 10 17.17 47.21 -39.79
C LEU A 10 15.91 47.96 -40.22
N GLY A 11 15.80 49.24 -39.85
CA GLY A 11 14.64 50.09 -40.19
C GLY A 11 15.10 51.45 -40.71
N VAL A 12 14.43 51.94 -41.75
CA VAL A 12 14.58 53.32 -42.23
C VAL A 12 13.39 54.11 -41.71
N ARG A 13 13.67 55.15 -40.94
CA ARG A 13 12.63 56.07 -40.41
C ARG A 13 12.73 57.40 -41.12
N ARG A 14 11.70 57.79 -41.89
CA ARG A 14 11.58 59.09 -42.52
C ARG A 14 10.70 60.00 -41.62
N LEU A 15 11.24 61.11 -41.20
CA LEU A 15 10.53 62.13 -40.46
C LEU A 15 10.11 63.23 -41.45
N GLU A 16 8.84 63.22 -41.85
CA GLU A 16 8.27 64.16 -42.84
C GLU A 16 8.30 65.62 -42.40
N ALA A 17 8.42 65.91 -41.09
CA ALA A 17 8.44 67.25 -40.56
C ALA A 17 9.75 68.03 -40.74
N ILE A 18 10.87 67.38 -41.05
CA ILE A 18 12.22 67.97 -41.12
C ILE A 18 13.03 67.46 -42.32
N ASP A 19 12.40 66.77 -43.25
CA ASP A 19 13.01 66.14 -44.46
C ASP A 19 14.33 65.38 -44.18
N ASP A 20 14.43 64.75 -43.01
CA ASP A 20 15.60 64.03 -42.57
C ASP A 20 15.33 62.52 -42.58
N GLN A 21 16.32 61.73 -43.00
CA GLN A 21 16.25 60.28 -43.09
C GLN A 21 17.24 59.68 -42.07
N ALA A 22 16.71 58.94 -41.09
CA ALA A 22 17.52 58.25 -40.11
C ALA A 22 17.52 56.72 -40.33
N LEU A 23 18.70 56.15 -40.39
CA LEU A 23 18.89 54.72 -40.42
C LEU A 23 18.96 54.21 -38.98
N VAL A 24 18.01 53.37 -38.59
CA VAL A 24 17.92 52.83 -37.22
C VAL A 24 18.35 51.38 -37.27
N LEU A 25 19.46 51.06 -36.64
CA LEU A 25 19.91 49.70 -36.41
C LEU A 25 19.68 49.33 -34.94
N SER A 26 18.78 48.37 -34.69
CA SER A 26 18.47 47.92 -33.33
C SER A 26 19.02 46.51 -33.12
N PHE A 27 19.82 46.32 -32.06
CA PHE A 27 20.25 45.01 -31.58
C PHE A 27 19.51 44.71 -30.26
N SER A 28 18.80 43.59 -30.23
CA SER A 28 18.20 43.08 -28.99
C SER A 28 18.87 41.76 -28.59
N LEU A 29 19.59 41.82 -27.50
CA LEU A 29 20.15 40.62 -26.84
C LEU A 29 19.29 40.34 -25.56
N PRO A 30 18.55 39.25 -25.47
CA PRO A 30 17.86 38.90 -24.25
C PRO A 30 18.86 38.32 -23.24
N LEU A 31 19.44 39.17 -22.41
CA LEU A 31 20.46 38.81 -21.40
C LEU A 31 19.89 38.14 -20.14
N GLY A 32 18.59 37.80 -20.11
CA GLY A 32 17.93 37.28 -18.91
C GLY A 32 17.39 35.84 -18.98
N MET A 33 17.62 35.11 -20.10
CA MET A 33 17.00 33.80 -20.30
C MET A 33 17.74 32.63 -19.60
N SER A 34 19.01 32.77 -19.28
CA SER A 34 19.79 31.73 -18.62
C SER A 34 19.38 31.49 -17.18
N ALA A 35 19.00 32.54 -16.45
CA ALA A 35 18.55 32.41 -15.07
C ALA A 35 17.15 31.75 -14.94
N ARG A 36 16.26 32.00 -15.90
CA ARG A 36 14.93 31.36 -15.94
C ARG A 36 14.99 29.90 -16.36
N SER A 37 15.88 29.56 -17.27
CA SER A 37 16.08 28.16 -17.70
C SER A 37 16.75 27.31 -16.61
N SER A 38 17.69 27.88 -15.86
CA SER A 38 18.35 27.14 -14.76
C SER A 38 17.39 26.84 -13.59
N SER A 39 16.52 27.81 -13.25
CA SER A 39 15.50 27.58 -12.21
C SER A 39 14.44 26.55 -12.64
N ALA A 40 14.06 26.53 -13.92
CA ALA A 40 13.13 25.53 -14.46
C ALA A 40 13.74 24.13 -14.46
N ILE A 41 15.03 24.00 -14.81
CA ILE A 41 15.76 22.72 -14.76
C ILE A 41 15.89 22.25 -13.30
N ALA A 42 16.28 23.13 -12.38
CA ALA A 42 16.38 22.78 -10.96
C ALA A 42 15.03 22.33 -10.38
N LYS A 43 13.93 22.97 -10.77
CA LYS A 43 12.58 22.57 -10.39
C LYS A 43 12.23 21.18 -10.90
N GLN A 44 12.55 20.85 -12.15
CA GLN A 44 12.30 19.53 -12.73
C GLN A 44 13.16 18.45 -12.08
N GLN A 45 14.40 18.75 -11.74
CA GLN A 45 15.28 17.83 -11.00
C GLN A 45 14.73 17.55 -9.60
N ALA A 46 14.38 18.59 -8.85
CA ALA A 46 13.77 18.45 -7.52
C ALA A 46 12.43 17.67 -7.56
N GLU A 47 11.62 17.87 -8.59
CA GLU A 47 10.40 17.09 -8.78
C GLU A 47 10.68 15.63 -9.11
N GLY A 48 11.72 15.34 -9.92
CA GLY A 48 12.21 13.98 -10.19
C GLY A 48 12.65 13.27 -8.90
N GLU A 49 13.47 13.93 -8.09
CA GLU A 49 13.92 13.41 -6.78
C GLU A 49 12.75 13.16 -5.83
N ARG A 50 11.76 14.07 -5.82
CA ARG A 50 10.55 13.91 -5.01
C ARG A 50 9.75 12.68 -5.44
N VAL A 51 9.57 12.46 -6.74
CA VAL A 51 8.85 11.29 -7.27
C VAL A 51 9.59 10.00 -6.92
N GLU A 52 10.91 9.98 -7.03
CA GLU A 52 11.71 8.81 -6.67
C GLU A 52 11.63 8.50 -5.16
N ALA A 53 11.74 9.52 -4.32
CA ALA A 53 11.53 9.38 -2.87
C ALA A 53 10.12 8.86 -2.55
N GLN A 54 9.09 9.39 -3.23
CA GLN A 54 7.71 8.94 -3.06
C GLN A 54 7.51 7.47 -3.48
N ARG A 55 8.16 7.04 -4.57
CA ARG A 55 8.14 5.62 -4.99
C ARG A 55 8.77 4.72 -3.94
N SER A 56 9.91 5.13 -3.37
CA SER A 56 10.60 4.37 -2.33
C SER A 56 9.73 4.23 -1.07
N VAL A 57 9.07 5.30 -0.63
CA VAL A 57 8.11 5.27 0.49
C VAL A 57 6.96 4.33 0.18
N THR A 58 6.33 4.47 -0.99
CA THR A 58 5.20 3.61 -1.38
C THR A 58 5.59 2.13 -1.45
N ALA A 59 6.77 1.82 -1.96
CA ALA A 59 7.28 0.45 -2.01
C ALA A 59 7.51 -0.12 -0.58
N LEU A 60 8.07 0.68 0.32
CA LEU A 60 8.27 0.29 1.71
C LEU A 60 6.94 0.06 2.44
N ASP A 61 5.97 0.95 2.25
CA ASP A 61 4.63 0.82 2.84
C ASP A 61 3.91 -0.43 2.33
N ALA A 62 4.01 -0.73 1.03
CA ALA A 62 3.47 -1.95 0.44
C ALA A 62 4.11 -3.21 1.05
N TYR A 63 5.45 -3.21 1.18
CA TYR A 63 6.17 -4.31 1.81
C TYR A 63 5.75 -4.52 3.27
N GLN A 64 5.70 -3.44 4.07
CA GLN A 64 5.29 -3.51 5.48
C GLN A 64 3.84 -4.01 5.61
N SER A 65 2.93 -3.54 4.74
CA SER A 65 1.55 -3.99 4.70
C SER A 65 1.44 -5.48 4.39
N LEU A 66 2.16 -5.95 3.38
CA LEU A 66 2.20 -7.37 3.00
C LEU A 66 2.78 -8.24 4.12
N PHE A 67 3.89 -7.79 4.72
CA PHE A 67 4.51 -8.49 5.84
C PHE A 67 3.57 -8.59 7.04
N GLY A 68 2.86 -7.51 7.39
CA GLY A 68 1.87 -7.51 8.47
C GLY A 68 0.70 -8.46 8.21
N ARG A 69 0.22 -8.54 6.97
CA ARG A 69 -0.82 -9.51 6.54
C ARG A 69 -0.31 -10.93 6.62
N TYR A 70 0.92 -11.19 6.19
CA TYR A 70 1.54 -12.51 6.28
C TYR A 70 1.67 -12.98 7.74
N GLN A 71 2.13 -12.12 8.64
CA GLN A 71 2.20 -12.42 10.07
C GLN A 71 0.81 -12.71 10.67
N SER A 72 -0.21 -11.98 10.21
CA SER A 72 -1.58 -12.21 10.65
C SER A 72 -2.13 -13.54 10.13
N LEU A 73 -1.79 -13.92 8.89
CA LEU A 73 -2.13 -15.23 8.31
C LEU A 73 -1.51 -16.37 9.12
N GLN A 74 -0.21 -16.27 9.45
CA GLN A 74 0.48 -17.29 10.25
C GLN A 74 -0.16 -17.46 11.64
N ARG A 75 -0.52 -16.36 12.28
CA ARG A 75 -1.24 -16.41 13.58
C ARG A 75 -2.61 -17.08 13.45
N ALA A 76 -3.39 -16.69 12.44
CA ALA A 76 -4.71 -17.26 12.22
C ALA A 76 -4.64 -18.76 11.89
N ARG A 77 -3.64 -19.17 11.12
CA ARG A 77 -3.35 -20.59 10.84
C ARG A 77 -3.04 -21.36 12.13
N HIS A 78 -2.11 -20.86 12.92
CA HIS A 78 -1.72 -21.50 14.18
C HIS A 78 -2.87 -21.61 15.17
N GLU A 79 -3.70 -20.56 15.27
CA GLU A 79 -4.93 -20.56 16.09
C GLU A 79 -5.90 -21.64 15.63
N PHE A 80 -6.19 -21.70 14.34
CA PHE A 80 -7.06 -22.72 13.75
C PHE A 80 -6.55 -24.15 13.99
N GLU A 81 -5.26 -24.41 13.71
CA GLU A 81 -4.63 -25.73 13.91
C GLU A 81 -4.65 -26.13 15.38
N THR A 82 -4.31 -25.22 16.30
CA THR A 82 -4.33 -25.47 17.74
C THR A 82 -5.72 -25.81 18.26
N MET A 83 -6.73 -25.06 17.85
CA MET A 83 -8.11 -25.32 18.23
C MET A 83 -8.59 -26.66 17.72
N ARG A 84 -8.38 -26.95 16.43
CA ARG A 84 -8.83 -28.16 15.77
C ARG A 84 -8.13 -29.42 16.28
N GLU A 85 -6.80 -29.38 16.43
CA GLU A 85 -6.01 -30.57 16.68
C GLU A 85 -5.78 -30.86 18.17
N ARG A 86 -5.94 -29.84 19.02
CA ARG A 86 -5.68 -29.97 20.45
C ARG A 86 -6.89 -29.66 21.31
N MET A 87 -7.54 -28.51 21.11
CA MET A 87 -8.58 -28.07 22.03
C MET A 87 -9.88 -28.86 21.87
N ILE A 88 -10.33 -29.10 20.63
CA ILE A 88 -11.54 -29.91 20.39
C ILE A 88 -11.39 -31.33 20.95
N PRO A 89 -10.34 -32.11 20.66
CA PRO A 89 -10.20 -33.45 21.23
C PRO A 89 -10.15 -33.47 22.76
N ILE A 90 -9.55 -32.45 23.38
CA ILE A 90 -9.54 -32.33 24.85
C ILE A 90 -10.96 -32.07 25.38
N ALA A 91 -11.72 -31.18 24.74
CA ALA A 91 -13.11 -30.88 25.16
C ALA A 91 -14.03 -32.07 24.93
N GLU A 92 -13.87 -32.83 23.86
CA GLU A 92 -14.59 -34.08 23.60
C GLU A 92 -14.35 -35.12 24.69
N LYS A 93 -13.07 -35.31 25.06
CA LYS A 93 -12.68 -36.20 26.17
C LYS A 93 -13.25 -35.71 27.48
N ALA A 94 -13.24 -34.42 27.76
CA ALA A 94 -13.81 -33.86 28.99
C ALA A 94 -15.30 -34.08 29.03
N LEU A 95 -16.01 -33.87 27.92
CA LEU A 95 -17.45 -34.17 27.84
C LEU A 95 -17.74 -35.65 28.10
N ALA A 96 -17.06 -36.55 27.40
CA ALA A 96 -17.25 -37.98 27.55
C ALA A 96 -16.99 -38.45 29.01
N SER A 97 -15.94 -37.94 29.66
CA SER A 97 -15.62 -38.24 31.05
C SER A 97 -16.68 -37.70 32.01
N THR A 98 -17.24 -36.52 31.68
CA THR A 98 -18.29 -35.90 32.51
C THR A 98 -19.63 -36.67 32.36
N GLU A 99 -19.98 -37.13 31.16
CA GLU A 99 -21.15 -37.96 30.87
C GLU A 99 -21.05 -39.30 31.59
N ALA A 100 -19.91 -39.99 31.52
CA ALA A 100 -19.67 -41.22 32.26
C ALA A 100 -19.77 -41.00 33.78
N GLY A 101 -19.21 -39.92 34.29
CA GLY A 101 -19.34 -39.57 35.72
C GLY A 101 -20.76 -39.21 36.14
N TYR A 102 -21.57 -38.70 35.25
CA TYR A 102 -23.02 -38.47 35.50
C TYR A 102 -23.80 -39.78 35.59
N GLU A 103 -23.53 -40.74 34.69
CA GLU A 103 -24.13 -42.09 34.75
C GLU A 103 -23.79 -42.83 36.06
N GLU A 104 -22.62 -42.59 36.60
CA GLU A 104 -22.20 -43.13 37.90
C GLU A 104 -22.64 -42.25 39.09
N ALA A 105 -23.53 -41.27 38.88
CA ALA A 105 -24.04 -40.32 39.89
C ALA A 105 -22.94 -39.49 40.60
N ARG A 106 -21.73 -39.37 40.00
CA ARG A 106 -20.61 -38.60 40.54
C ARG A 106 -20.66 -37.11 40.11
N PHE A 107 -21.26 -36.85 38.98
CA PHE A 107 -21.40 -35.50 38.44
C PHE A 107 -22.87 -35.11 38.27
N SER A 108 -23.16 -33.82 38.30
CA SER A 108 -24.47 -33.28 38.09
C SER A 108 -24.78 -33.07 36.60
N PHE A 109 -26.08 -33.04 36.24
CA PHE A 109 -26.50 -32.67 34.89
C PHE A 109 -25.98 -31.29 34.45
N LEU A 110 -25.86 -30.35 35.39
CA LEU A 110 -25.33 -29.01 35.11
C LEU A 110 -23.87 -29.10 34.60
N GLN A 111 -23.05 -29.98 35.19
CA GLN A 111 -21.66 -30.16 34.74
C GLN A 111 -21.57 -30.75 33.32
N VAL A 112 -22.45 -31.70 32.98
CA VAL A 112 -22.57 -32.22 31.60
C VAL A 112 -23.01 -31.12 30.65
N ALA A 113 -24.02 -30.30 31.00
CA ALA A 113 -24.49 -29.19 30.19
C ALA A 113 -23.36 -28.13 29.95
N GLN A 114 -22.59 -27.85 30.99
CA GLN A 114 -21.43 -26.94 30.88
C GLN A 114 -20.35 -27.49 29.95
N ALA A 115 -19.97 -28.78 30.10
CA ALA A 115 -18.96 -29.40 29.20
C ALA A 115 -19.42 -29.40 27.74
N ARG A 116 -20.69 -29.67 27.49
CA ARG A 116 -21.29 -29.60 26.14
C ARG A 116 -21.31 -28.17 25.59
N THR A 117 -21.60 -27.18 26.40
CA THR A 117 -21.57 -25.76 26.01
C THR A 117 -20.14 -25.33 25.62
N VAL A 118 -19.13 -25.78 26.37
CA VAL A 118 -17.72 -25.50 26.06
C VAL A 118 -17.31 -26.12 24.73
N LEU A 119 -17.68 -27.38 24.47
CA LEU A 119 -17.37 -28.04 23.19
C LEU A 119 -18.02 -27.32 22.01
N LEU A 120 -19.32 -26.97 22.13
CA LEU A 120 -20.04 -26.25 21.08
C LEU A 120 -19.45 -24.85 20.85
N GLY A 121 -19.01 -24.17 21.91
CA GLY A 121 -18.29 -22.90 21.81
C GLY A 121 -16.99 -23.04 21.00
N LEU A 122 -16.15 -24.03 21.35
CA LEU A 122 -14.90 -24.30 20.63
C LEU A 122 -15.13 -24.68 19.16
N GLN A 123 -16.17 -25.44 18.84
CA GLN A 123 -16.52 -25.78 17.46
C GLN A 123 -16.89 -24.53 16.65
N ARG A 124 -17.61 -23.58 17.24
CA ARG A 124 -17.90 -22.29 16.62
C ARG A 124 -16.63 -21.47 16.42
N ASP A 125 -15.79 -21.38 17.44
CA ASP A 125 -14.54 -20.62 17.39
C ASP A 125 -13.58 -21.16 16.31
N VAL A 126 -13.54 -22.47 16.08
CA VAL A 126 -12.78 -23.10 14.98
C VAL A 126 -13.28 -22.64 13.61
N ILE A 127 -14.60 -22.56 13.42
CA ILE A 127 -15.19 -22.08 12.16
C ILE A 127 -14.81 -20.61 11.92
N ASP A 128 -14.87 -19.80 12.98
CA ASP A 128 -14.49 -18.38 12.89
C ASP A 128 -12.99 -18.21 12.61
N ALA A 129 -12.12 -19.02 13.24
CA ALA A 129 -10.69 -19.03 12.98
C ALA A 129 -10.37 -19.47 11.53
N ALA A 130 -11.03 -20.53 11.03
CA ALA A 130 -10.91 -20.96 9.64
C ALA A 130 -11.33 -19.85 8.66
N THR A 131 -12.45 -19.18 8.97
CA THR A 131 -12.94 -18.07 8.14
C THR A 131 -11.94 -16.92 8.09
N ARG A 132 -11.36 -16.54 9.24
CA ARG A 132 -10.31 -15.51 9.30
C ARG A 132 -9.08 -15.92 8.47
N TYR A 133 -8.63 -17.16 8.61
CA TYR A 133 -7.51 -17.70 7.84
C TYR A 133 -7.75 -17.59 6.33
N HIS A 134 -8.87 -18.09 5.83
CA HIS A 134 -9.17 -18.07 4.40
C HIS A 134 -9.36 -16.64 3.84
N ARG A 135 -9.93 -15.73 4.62
CA ARG A 135 -10.02 -14.30 4.23
C ARG A 135 -8.64 -13.67 4.07
N LEU A 136 -7.76 -13.87 5.05
CA LEU A 136 -6.39 -13.35 5.00
C LEU A 136 -5.58 -13.95 3.85
N LEU A 137 -5.77 -15.24 3.56
CA LEU A 137 -5.15 -15.90 2.42
C LEU A 137 -5.60 -15.27 1.09
N ALA A 138 -6.91 -15.12 0.90
CA ALA A 138 -7.46 -14.48 -0.31
C ALA A 138 -7.03 -13.02 -0.46
N ASP A 139 -6.89 -12.27 0.64
CA ASP A 139 -6.40 -10.89 0.61
C ASP A 139 -4.93 -10.79 0.19
N ILE A 140 -4.09 -11.74 0.62
CA ILE A 140 -2.68 -11.82 0.19
C ILE A 140 -2.59 -12.22 -1.27
N GLU A 141 -3.33 -13.25 -1.70
CA GLU A 141 -3.38 -13.69 -3.10
C GLU A 141 -3.81 -12.55 -4.03
N ARG A 142 -4.84 -11.78 -3.66
CA ARG A 142 -5.28 -10.61 -4.42
C ARG A 142 -4.21 -9.53 -4.48
N ALA A 143 -3.53 -9.24 -3.37
CA ALA A 143 -2.48 -8.24 -3.34
C ALA A 143 -1.26 -8.62 -4.19
N THR A 144 -0.96 -9.92 -4.31
CA THR A 144 0.17 -10.42 -5.10
C THR A 144 -0.16 -10.62 -6.57
N ALA A 145 -1.41 -10.99 -6.91
CA ALA A 145 -1.86 -11.16 -8.30
C ALA A 145 -1.80 -9.85 -9.09
N VAL A 146 -2.21 -8.73 -8.48
CA VAL A 146 -2.15 -7.39 -9.12
C VAL A 146 -0.70 -6.98 -9.43
N SER A 147 0.29 -7.47 -8.66
CA SER A 147 1.70 -7.17 -8.92
C SER A 147 2.29 -7.99 -10.08
N GLY A 148 1.70 -9.13 -10.43
CA GLY A 148 2.14 -10.00 -11.53
C GLY A 148 1.78 -9.48 -12.92
N ASP A 149 0.66 -8.75 -13.03
CA ASP A 149 0.17 -8.21 -14.32
C ASP A 149 0.87 -6.89 -14.76
N LEU A 150 1.75 -6.33 -13.92
CA LEU A 150 2.46 -5.06 -14.19
C LEU A 150 3.87 -5.26 -14.76
N ASN A 151 4.28 -6.48 -15.08
CA ASN A 151 5.59 -6.74 -15.69
C ASN A 151 5.41 -7.18 -17.16
N PRO A 152 5.54 -6.23 -18.13
CA PRO A 152 5.52 -6.54 -19.56
C PRO A 152 6.81 -7.22 -20.03
#